data_11265c6392a52a33bf30c73035c6e5c0
#
_entry.id   11265c6392a52a33bf30c73035c6e5c0
#
_cell.length_a   1.000
_cell.length_b   1.000
_cell.length_c   1.000
_cell.angle_alpha   90.00
_cell.angle_beta   90.00
_cell.angle_gamma   90.00
#
_symmetry.space_group_name_H-M   'P 1'
#
loop_
_entity.id
_entity.type
_entity.pdbx_description
1 polymer ?
#
loop_
_entity_poly.entity_id
_entity_poly.type
_entity_poly.pdbx_seq_one_letter_code
_entity_poly.pdbx_strand_id
1 'polypeptide(L)'
;MPLRLLFLLVVCSLQARAQFTDRFWALGDSAAIDFSNLSNPVSGESILRSRGTCVSICDSLGGLLFYAGSPNTNLWPMTTVNFLGYVVNKDHQLMEDGDTIVSNQNYQEMAIVPNPGNEKQFYLFSGGVTLTTNPGFYWSLVDLTYNGGLGRVVQKNVQLQNFPVNDGLAAVKHGNGRDWWVIHEQYVPGGYSDEVYVYLVDPSGISQMPVKHIGRLSQTNTLRLKFSPSGTKLISTDSNQYLELFDFDRYTGLLSNPRFVHQRQVTTLNGLFWSSEFSPDETKLYLSTVEYGNNDSISCLIQFDLLAPDIQASMDTIYNFICLMKREC
;
A
#
# COMPACT_ATOMS: atom_id res chain seq x y z
N MET A 1 66.77 -7.83 2.91
CA MET A 1 65.53 -8.52 3.32
C MET A 1 64.36 -7.56 3.18
N PRO A 2 63.45 -7.74 2.24
CA PRO A 2 62.29 -6.83 2.14
C PRO A 2 61.16 -7.31 3.05
N LEU A 3 60.65 -6.43 3.87
CA LEU A 3 59.52 -6.56 4.77
C LEU A 3 58.24 -6.72 3.91
N ARG A 4 57.63 -7.88 3.92
CA ARG A 4 56.33 -8.13 3.27
C ARG A 4 55.24 -7.56 4.16
N LEU A 5 54.64 -6.45 3.74
CA LEU A 5 53.44 -5.85 4.34
C LEU A 5 52.25 -6.77 3.99
N LEU A 6 51.78 -7.49 4.96
CA LEU A 6 50.57 -8.31 4.84
C LEU A 6 49.35 -7.37 5.00
N PHE A 7 48.73 -6.98 3.88
CA PHE A 7 47.44 -6.30 3.89
C PHE A 7 46.36 -7.30 4.29
N LEU A 8 45.91 -7.23 5.53
CA LEU A 8 44.71 -7.95 5.98
C LEU A 8 43.50 -7.22 5.43
N LEU A 9 42.98 -7.69 4.31
CA LEU A 9 41.67 -7.28 3.79
C LEU A 9 40.62 -7.86 4.73
N VAL A 10 40.18 -7.08 5.71
CA VAL A 10 38.93 -7.34 6.44
C VAL A 10 37.79 -7.06 5.47
N VAL A 11 37.37 -8.09 4.77
CA VAL A 11 36.08 -8.07 4.06
C VAL A 11 35.01 -8.09 5.13
N CYS A 12 34.58 -6.89 5.56
CA CYS A 12 33.31 -6.74 6.26
C CYS A 12 32.21 -7.16 5.27
N SER A 13 31.85 -8.42 5.29
CA SER A 13 30.60 -8.87 4.67
C SER A 13 29.47 -8.18 5.44
N LEU A 14 29.07 -7.01 4.98
CA LEU A 14 27.76 -6.47 5.28
C LEU A 14 26.76 -7.50 4.73
N GLN A 15 26.38 -8.45 5.58
CA GLN A 15 25.22 -9.25 5.32
C GLN A 15 24.05 -8.24 5.33
N ALA A 16 23.60 -7.85 4.14
CA ALA A 16 22.31 -7.22 4.00
C ALA A 16 21.30 -8.22 4.56
N ARG A 17 20.93 -8.05 5.83
CA ARG A 17 19.81 -8.80 6.40
C ARG A 17 18.59 -8.35 5.65
N ALA A 18 18.03 -9.25 4.85
CA ALA A 18 16.69 -9.05 4.31
C ALA A 18 15.78 -8.71 5.50
N GLN A 19 15.13 -7.57 5.45
CA GLN A 19 14.15 -7.21 6.48
C GLN A 19 12.90 -8.04 6.21
N PHE A 20 12.53 -8.92 7.11
CA PHE A 20 11.36 -9.80 6.98
C PHE A 20 10.10 -9.13 7.54
N THR A 21 9.97 -7.82 7.35
CA THR A 21 8.89 -7.00 7.95
C THR A 21 7.51 -7.27 7.38
N ASP A 22 7.41 -8.09 6.32
CA ASP A 22 6.19 -8.43 5.60
C ASP A 22 5.90 -9.95 5.54
N ARG A 23 6.46 -10.72 6.47
CA ARG A 23 6.28 -12.19 6.49
C ARG A 23 4.90 -12.66 6.92
N PHE A 24 4.14 -11.87 7.62
CA PHE A 24 2.78 -12.20 8.01
C PHE A 24 1.80 -11.26 7.31
N TRP A 25 0.91 -11.81 6.53
CA TRP A 25 -0.15 -11.07 5.86
C TRP A 25 -1.47 -11.33 6.56
N ALA A 26 -1.95 -10.34 7.30
CA ALA A 26 -3.31 -10.35 7.81
C ALA A 26 -4.27 -9.95 6.68
N LEU A 27 -5.26 -10.76 6.43
CA LEU A 27 -6.25 -10.58 5.38
C LEU A 27 -7.63 -10.39 6.00
N GLY A 28 -8.60 -9.96 5.21
CA GLY A 28 -10.00 -9.88 5.62
C GLY A 28 -10.62 -11.25 5.91
N ASP A 29 -11.79 -11.25 6.50
CA ASP A 29 -12.57 -12.46 6.85
C ASP A 29 -11.81 -13.44 7.75
N SER A 30 -11.01 -12.90 8.68
CA SER A 30 -10.23 -13.63 9.68
C SER A 30 -9.13 -14.53 9.11
N ALA A 31 -8.73 -14.35 7.87
CA ALA A 31 -7.66 -15.11 7.24
C ALA A 31 -6.29 -14.44 7.43
N ALA A 32 -5.23 -15.24 7.35
CA ALA A 32 -3.85 -14.80 7.28
C ALA A 32 -3.00 -15.77 6.47
N ILE A 33 -1.84 -15.31 6.03
CA ILE A 33 -0.79 -16.15 5.44
C ILE A 33 0.52 -15.84 6.15
N ASP A 34 1.20 -16.88 6.61
CA ASP A 34 2.53 -16.80 7.20
C ASP A 34 3.58 -17.26 6.17
N PHE A 35 4.47 -16.35 5.80
CA PHE A 35 5.60 -16.56 4.89
C PHE A 35 6.92 -16.79 5.63
N SER A 36 6.91 -17.20 6.89
CA SER A 36 8.14 -17.54 7.64
C SER A 36 8.98 -18.58 6.90
N ASN A 37 8.34 -19.47 6.16
CA ASN A 37 8.94 -20.34 5.16
C ASN A 37 8.44 -19.96 3.77
N LEU A 38 9.25 -19.21 3.00
CA LEU A 38 8.89 -18.78 1.64
C LEU A 38 8.64 -19.94 0.66
N SER A 39 9.28 -21.10 0.88
CA SER A 39 9.08 -22.28 0.04
C SER A 39 7.80 -23.03 0.34
N ASN A 40 7.19 -22.80 1.50
CA ASN A 40 5.96 -23.42 1.94
C ASN A 40 5.19 -22.48 2.88
N PRO A 41 4.57 -21.43 2.34
CA PRO A 41 3.70 -20.54 3.14
C PRO A 41 2.55 -21.34 3.74
N VAL A 42 2.16 -20.98 4.95
CA VAL A 42 1.05 -21.63 5.66
C VAL A 42 -0.11 -20.67 5.89
N SER A 43 -1.32 -21.19 5.85
CA SER A 43 -2.51 -20.43 6.26
C SER A 43 -2.47 -20.18 7.77
N GLY A 44 -2.85 -18.98 8.16
CA GLY A 44 -2.99 -18.54 9.54
C GLY A 44 -4.35 -17.92 9.77
N GLU A 45 -4.54 -17.43 10.97
CA GLU A 45 -5.75 -16.71 11.37
C GLU A 45 -5.43 -15.27 11.73
N SER A 46 -6.36 -14.38 11.49
CA SER A 46 -6.40 -13.02 11.98
C SER A 46 -7.76 -12.74 12.61
N ILE A 47 -7.94 -11.59 13.27
CA ILE A 47 -9.29 -11.17 13.69
C ILE A 47 -9.83 -10.04 12.80
N LEU A 48 -9.13 -9.71 11.70
CA LEU A 48 -9.62 -8.71 10.78
C LEU A 48 -10.88 -9.21 10.05
N ARG A 49 -11.91 -8.40 10.14
CA ARG A 49 -13.10 -8.52 9.30
C ARG A 49 -13.15 -7.31 8.37
N SER A 50 -12.28 -7.30 7.40
CA SER A 50 -12.12 -6.19 6.46
C SER A 50 -12.55 -6.60 5.07
N ARG A 51 -13.22 -5.70 4.39
CA ARG A 51 -13.53 -5.82 2.97
C ARG A 51 -12.38 -5.33 2.09
N GLY A 52 -11.56 -4.41 2.59
CA GLY A 52 -10.56 -3.66 1.83
C GLY A 52 -9.20 -3.68 2.50
N THR A 53 -8.81 -2.56 3.08
CA THR A 53 -7.48 -2.38 3.64
C THR A 53 -7.18 -3.33 4.78
N CYS A 54 -6.10 -4.07 4.61
CA CYS A 54 -5.43 -4.88 5.64
C CYS A 54 -3.94 -4.57 5.55
N VAL A 55 -3.33 -4.17 6.66
CA VAL A 55 -1.89 -3.91 6.75
C VAL A 55 -1.31 -4.61 7.96
N SER A 56 -0.15 -5.21 7.81
CA SER A 56 0.56 -5.91 8.88
C SER A 56 2.03 -5.55 8.87
N ILE A 57 2.69 -5.66 10.01
CA ILE A 57 4.13 -5.44 10.12
C ILE A 57 4.74 -6.47 11.06
N CYS A 58 5.91 -6.98 10.65
CA CYS A 58 6.75 -7.87 11.43
C CYS A 58 8.05 -7.16 11.84
N ASP A 59 8.73 -7.72 12.83
CA ASP A 59 10.08 -7.31 13.18
C ASP A 59 11.12 -7.78 12.13
N SER A 60 12.38 -7.43 12.31
CA SER A 60 13.48 -7.81 11.42
C SER A 60 13.75 -9.31 11.34
N LEU A 61 13.18 -10.11 12.24
CA LEU A 61 13.28 -11.56 12.27
C LEU A 61 12.04 -12.24 11.66
N GLY A 62 11.00 -11.46 11.34
CA GLY A 62 9.74 -11.95 10.78
C GLY A 62 8.66 -12.23 11.83
N GLY A 63 8.90 -11.94 13.11
CA GLY A 63 7.87 -12.03 14.15
C GLY A 63 6.81 -10.94 14.01
N LEU A 64 5.53 -11.32 14.01
CA LEU A 64 4.43 -10.37 13.94
C LEU A 64 4.52 -9.36 15.09
N LEU A 65 4.40 -8.07 14.78
CA LEU A 65 4.29 -7.00 15.74
C LEU A 65 2.85 -6.58 15.98
N PHE A 66 2.16 -6.20 14.92
CA PHE A 66 0.74 -5.85 14.92
C PHE A 66 0.21 -5.75 13.49
N TYR A 67 -1.09 -5.59 13.37
CA TYR A 67 -1.76 -5.35 12.10
C TYR A 67 -2.98 -4.45 12.30
N ALA A 68 -3.47 -3.86 11.21
CA ALA A 68 -4.62 -2.96 11.23
C ALA A 68 -5.47 -3.15 9.99
N GLY A 69 -6.72 -2.75 10.08
CA GLY A 69 -7.64 -2.76 8.95
C GLY A 69 -8.93 -2.04 9.25
N SER A 70 -9.72 -1.79 8.22
CA SER A 70 -11.06 -1.24 8.34
C SER A 70 -12.10 -2.35 8.48
N PRO A 71 -13.17 -2.18 9.28
CA PRO A 71 -14.16 -3.21 9.48
C PRO A 71 -15.01 -3.44 8.22
N ASN A 72 -15.37 -4.70 7.98
CA ASN A 72 -16.39 -5.04 7.01
C ASN A 72 -17.77 -4.99 7.71
N THR A 73 -18.57 -3.99 7.38
CA THR A 73 -19.97 -4.00 7.77
C THR A 73 -20.78 -4.39 6.54
N ASN A 74 -21.22 -5.62 6.45
CA ASN A 74 -22.15 -6.11 5.41
C ASN A 74 -23.54 -5.42 5.49
N LEU A 75 -23.61 -4.22 6.05
CA LEU A 75 -24.83 -3.45 6.18
C LEU A 75 -25.07 -2.63 4.92
N TRP A 76 -25.78 -3.19 3.97
CA TRP A 76 -26.49 -2.43 2.94
C TRP A 76 -27.91 -2.11 3.46
N PRO A 77 -28.41 -0.88 3.32
CA PRO A 77 -27.82 0.25 2.60
C PRO A 77 -26.71 0.92 3.41
N MET A 78 -25.76 1.58 2.73
CA MET A 78 -24.75 2.44 3.35
C MET A 78 -25.45 3.54 4.15
N THR A 79 -25.80 3.24 5.39
CA THR A 79 -26.21 4.24 6.35
C THR A 79 -24.94 4.98 6.78
N THR A 80 -25.10 6.25 7.16
CA THR A 80 -24.03 7.18 7.57
C THR A 80 -23.28 6.73 8.84
N VAL A 81 -22.86 5.47 8.90
CA VAL A 81 -22.07 4.93 10.00
C VAL A 81 -20.62 5.29 9.73
N ASN A 82 -19.97 5.93 10.69
CA ASN A 82 -18.54 6.12 10.71
C ASN A 82 -17.85 4.75 10.74
N PHE A 83 -17.39 4.28 9.60
CA PHE A 83 -16.60 3.07 9.53
C PHE A 83 -15.19 3.42 10.00
N LEU A 84 -14.87 3.03 11.22
CA LEU A 84 -13.58 3.31 11.82
C LEU A 84 -12.78 2.03 11.89
N GLY A 85 -11.53 2.10 11.46
CA GLY A 85 -10.58 1.00 11.52
C GLY A 85 -10.12 0.68 12.95
N TYR A 86 -9.33 -0.37 13.08
CA TYR A 86 -8.78 -0.79 14.34
C TYR A 86 -7.40 -1.43 14.18
N VAL A 87 -6.63 -1.39 15.27
CA VAL A 87 -5.29 -1.96 15.38
C VAL A 87 -5.35 -3.19 16.28
N VAL A 88 -4.71 -4.26 15.87
CA VAL A 88 -4.68 -5.56 16.55
C VAL A 88 -3.23 -5.91 16.86
N ASN A 89 -2.97 -6.34 18.09
CA ASN A 89 -1.63 -6.72 18.55
C ASN A 89 -1.22 -8.11 18.02
N LYS A 90 0.02 -8.52 18.32
CA LYS A 90 0.58 -9.81 17.88
C LYS A 90 -0.11 -11.05 18.46
N ASP A 91 -0.85 -10.89 19.56
CA ASP A 91 -1.63 -11.98 20.20
C ASP A 91 -3.08 -12.01 19.68
N HIS A 92 -3.34 -11.35 18.54
CA HIS A 92 -4.66 -11.28 17.91
C HIS A 92 -5.76 -10.66 18.78
N GLN A 93 -5.40 -9.67 19.59
CA GLN A 93 -6.34 -8.92 20.42
C GLN A 93 -6.38 -7.46 19.99
N LEU A 94 -7.53 -6.80 20.19
CA LEU A 94 -7.61 -5.36 19.99
C LEU A 94 -6.52 -4.67 20.83
N MET A 95 -5.68 -3.86 20.17
CA MET A 95 -4.64 -3.10 20.86
C MET A 95 -5.28 -2.04 21.77
N GLU A 96 -4.67 -1.74 22.89
CA GLU A 96 -5.13 -0.65 23.78
C GLU A 96 -5.21 0.66 23.00
N ASP A 97 -6.36 1.35 23.09
CA ASP A 97 -6.72 2.54 22.32
C ASP A 97 -6.64 2.34 20.78
N GLY A 98 -6.58 1.10 20.30
CA GLY A 98 -6.46 0.76 18.88
C GLY A 98 -7.77 0.78 18.09
N ASP A 99 -8.89 1.09 18.70
CA ASP A 99 -10.19 1.28 18.06
C ASP A 99 -10.28 2.64 17.36
N THR A 100 -11.32 2.84 16.58
CA THR A 100 -11.71 4.17 16.03
C THR A 100 -10.63 4.89 15.19
N ILE A 101 -9.81 4.15 14.46
CA ILE A 101 -8.90 4.71 13.46
C ILE A 101 -9.72 5.19 12.25
N VAL A 102 -9.51 6.44 11.81
CA VAL A 102 -10.19 6.97 10.64
C VAL A 102 -9.93 6.09 9.43
N SER A 103 -10.98 5.60 8.80
CA SER A 103 -10.95 4.77 7.60
C SER A 103 -12.31 4.79 6.92
N ASN A 104 -12.43 4.22 5.73
CA ASN A 104 -13.70 4.22 4.98
C ASN A 104 -13.96 2.90 4.23
N GLN A 105 -13.39 1.79 4.65
CA GLN A 105 -13.52 0.46 4.03
C GLN A 105 -13.06 0.40 2.57
N ASN A 106 -12.16 1.28 2.16
CA ASN A 106 -11.53 1.25 0.86
C ASN A 106 -10.31 0.31 0.87
N TYR A 107 -9.71 0.09 -0.29
CA TYR A 107 -8.83 -1.05 -0.49
C TYR A 107 -7.36 -0.81 -0.16
N GLN A 108 -6.87 0.45 -0.17
CA GLN A 108 -5.46 0.79 0.10
C GLN A 108 -5.35 2.10 0.90
N GLU A 109 -6.20 2.27 1.89
CA GLU A 109 -6.31 3.51 2.66
C GLU A 109 -5.42 3.56 3.90
N MET A 110 -4.62 2.51 4.18
CA MET A 110 -3.72 2.47 5.33
C MET A 110 -2.30 2.06 4.94
N ALA A 111 -1.32 2.57 5.68
CA ALA A 111 0.07 2.14 5.61
C ALA A 111 0.74 2.22 6.98
N ILE A 112 1.57 1.23 7.32
CA ILE A 112 2.39 1.22 8.54
C ILE A 112 3.81 1.61 8.16
N VAL A 113 4.35 2.60 8.87
CA VAL A 113 5.72 3.11 8.66
C VAL A 113 6.45 3.11 10.00
N PRO A 114 7.61 2.44 10.12
CA PRO A 114 8.44 2.54 11.32
C PRO A 114 8.84 3.99 11.61
N ASN A 115 8.83 4.40 12.87
CA ASN A 115 9.33 5.70 13.29
C ASN A 115 10.87 5.72 13.23
N PRO A 116 11.50 6.52 12.35
CA PRO A 116 12.96 6.56 12.24
C PRO A 116 13.70 7.05 13.48
N GLY A 117 13.00 7.73 14.39
CA GLY A 117 13.52 8.23 15.65
C GLY A 117 13.37 7.25 16.82
N ASN A 118 12.54 6.21 16.71
CA ASN A 118 12.27 5.26 17.78
C ASN A 118 11.83 3.89 17.23
N GLU A 119 12.67 2.89 17.35
CA GLU A 119 12.45 1.53 16.81
C GLU A 119 11.24 0.79 17.42
N LYS A 120 10.70 1.26 18.54
CA LYS A 120 9.51 0.70 19.19
C LYS A 120 8.22 1.41 18.80
N GLN A 121 8.31 2.45 17.96
CA GLN A 121 7.17 3.23 17.53
C GLN A 121 6.93 3.09 16.02
N PHE A 122 5.66 3.16 15.66
CA PHE A 122 5.21 3.03 14.28
C PHE A 122 4.12 4.06 13.99
N TYR A 123 4.22 4.73 12.87
CA TYR A 123 3.14 5.54 12.33
C TYR A 123 2.17 4.65 11.55
N LEU A 124 0.89 4.70 11.88
CA LEU A 124 -0.18 4.16 11.07
C LEU A 124 -0.82 5.34 10.34
N PHE A 125 -0.55 5.46 9.05
CA PHE A 125 -1.23 6.41 8.18
C PHE A 125 -2.58 5.85 7.75
N SER A 126 -3.59 6.72 7.63
CA SER A 126 -4.92 6.34 7.19
C SER A 126 -5.63 7.45 6.43
N GLY A 127 -6.46 7.07 5.46
CA GLY A 127 -7.23 7.98 4.62
C GLY A 127 -8.72 7.98 4.99
N GLY A 128 -9.30 9.18 5.18
CA GLY A 128 -10.73 9.38 5.09
C GLY A 128 -11.09 9.65 3.63
N VAL A 129 -11.44 8.61 2.91
CA VAL A 129 -11.81 8.67 1.49
C VAL A 129 -13.19 9.32 1.32
N THR A 130 -13.83 9.20 0.20
CA THR A 130 -15.14 9.79 -0.09
C THR A 130 -16.27 9.24 0.78
N LEU A 131 -17.34 10.00 0.93
CA LEU A 131 -18.57 9.62 1.64
C LEU A 131 -18.42 9.43 3.16
N THR A 132 -17.30 9.81 3.75
CA THR A 132 -17.09 9.79 5.20
C THR A 132 -17.39 11.14 5.82
N THR A 133 -17.75 11.12 7.10
CA THR A 133 -17.87 12.35 7.91
C THR A 133 -16.52 12.96 8.28
N ASN A 134 -15.42 12.21 8.07
CA ASN A 134 -14.05 12.61 8.38
C ASN A 134 -13.17 12.50 7.12
N PRO A 135 -13.39 13.35 6.09
CA PRO A 135 -12.49 13.36 4.95
C PRO A 135 -11.11 13.84 5.38
N GLY A 136 -10.07 13.27 4.78
CA GLY A 136 -8.72 13.74 5.06
C GLY A 136 -7.66 12.67 5.07
N PHE A 137 -6.46 13.10 5.39
CA PHE A 137 -5.31 12.24 5.59
C PHE A 137 -4.83 12.36 7.03
N TYR A 138 -4.61 11.23 7.68
CA TYR A 138 -4.35 11.13 9.11
C TYR A 138 -3.19 10.21 9.41
N TRP A 139 -2.64 10.37 10.61
CA TRP A 139 -1.74 9.38 11.20
C TRP A 139 -2.09 9.12 12.66
N SER A 140 -1.74 7.92 13.10
CA SER A 140 -1.78 7.50 14.50
C SER A 140 -0.43 6.91 14.89
N LEU A 141 -0.04 7.00 16.17
CA LEU A 141 1.23 6.48 16.68
C LEU A 141 0.98 5.24 17.53
N VAL A 142 1.55 4.13 17.12
CA VAL A 142 1.61 2.88 17.87
C VAL A 142 2.93 2.82 18.60
N ASP A 143 2.91 2.53 19.91
CA ASP A 143 4.11 2.38 20.74
C ASP A 143 4.12 1.00 21.41
N LEU A 144 5.10 0.17 21.04
CA LEU A 144 5.24 -1.21 21.51
C LEU A 144 5.92 -1.32 22.88
N THR A 145 6.29 -0.22 23.52
CA THR A 145 6.82 -0.26 24.91
C THR A 145 5.74 -0.51 25.95
N TYR A 146 4.47 -0.33 25.56
CA TYR A 146 3.33 -0.54 26.44
C TYR A 146 2.89 -2.02 26.51
N ASN A 147 2.21 -2.37 27.58
CA ASN A 147 1.53 -3.67 27.76
C ASN A 147 2.44 -4.88 27.55
N GLY A 148 3.69 -4.81 28.02
CA GLY A 148 4.64 -5.92 27.89
C GLY A 148 5.03 -6.25 26.44
N GLY A 149 4.94 -5.26 25.54
CA GLY A 149 5.24 -5.42 24.12
C GLY A 149 4.02 -5.71 23.25
N LEU A 150 2.80 -5.67 23.79
CA LEU A 150 1.56 -5.77 23.02
C LEU A 150 1.17 -4.44 22.37
N GLY A 151 1.72 -3.33 22.87
CA GLY A 151 1.57 -2.00 22.32
C GLY A 151 0.31 -1.26 22.77
N ARG A 152 0.31 0.02 22.42
CA ARG A 152 -0.81 0.95 22.61
C ARG A 152 -0.80 2.00 21.50
N VAL A 153 -1.98 2.47 21.09
CA VAL A 153 -2.09 3.65 20.22
C VAL A 153 -2.03 4.90 21.10
N VAL A 154 -0.85 5.52 21.18
CA VAL A 154 -0.57 6.64 22.10
C VAL A 154 -1.00 8.00 21.56
N GLN A 155 -1.17 8.11 20.26
CA GLN A 155 -1.72 9.28 19.58
C GLN A 155 -2.59 8.80 18.41
N LYS A 156 -3.77 9.39 18.24
CA LYS A 156 -4.78 8.86 17.32
C LYS A 156 -5.33 9.96 16.41
N ASN A 157 -5.46 9.62 15.11
CA ASN A 157 -6.16 10.42 14.11
C ASN A 157 -5.69 11.89 14.03
N VAL A 158 -4.37 12.10 14.06
CA VAL A 158 -3.81 13.44 13.84
C VAL A 158 -3.94 13.79 12.37
N GLN A 159 -4.68 14.84 12.08
CA GLN A 159 -5.01 15.23 10.72
C GLN A 159 -3.84 15.96 10.05
N LEU A 160 -3.43 15.49 8.87
CA LEU A 160 -2.47 16.14 7.98
C LEU A 160 -3.17 16.95 6.88
N GLN A 161 -4.28 16.43 6.34
CA GLN A 161 -5.08 17.08 5.30
C GLN A 161 -6.56 16.95 5.67
N ASN A 162 -7.36 17.96 5.28
CA ASN A 162 -8.80 18.06 5.60
C ASN A 162 -9.72 17.94 4.37
N PHE A 163 -9.17 17.55 3.23
CA PHE A 163 -9.91 17.30 1.98
C PHE A 163 -9.97 15.81 1.69
N PRO A 164 -10.93 15.32 0.89
CA PRO A 164 -11.00 13.92 0.51
C PRO A 164 -9.74 13.47 -0.22
N VAL A 165 -9.23 12.31 0.16
CA VAL A 165 -8.13 11.63 -0.54
C VAL A 165 -8.70 10.43 -1.29
N ASN A 166 -8.02 9.96 -2.34
CA ASN A 166 -8.35 8.67 -2.90
C ASN A 166 -7.81 7.53 -2.00
N ASP A 167 -8.15 6.30 -2.30
CA ASP A 167 -7.77 5.16 -1.47
C ASP A 167 -6.37 4.60 -1.79
N GLY A 168 -5.61 5.26 -2.66
CA GLY A 168 -4.23 4.91 -2.99
C GLY A 168 -3.24 5.54 -2.03
N LEU A 169 -2.78 4.77 -1.03
CA LEU A 169 -1.73 5.17 -0.10
C LEU A 169 -0.54 4.23 -0.23
N ALA A 170 0.65 4.77 -0.49
CA ALA A 170 1.87 4.00 -0.60
C ALA A 170 3.00 4.59 0.25
N ALA A 171 3.87 3.71 0.74
CA ALA A 171 5.06 4.10 1.46
C ALA A 171 6.30 3.39 0.89
N VAL A 172 7.44 4.09 0.91
CA VAL A 172 8.72 3.54 0.46
C VAL A 172 9.86 4.07 1.31
N LYS A 173 10.88 3.26 1.50
CA LYS A 173 12.06 3.64 2.27
C LYS A 173 12.87 4.70 1.54
N HIS A 174 13.23 5.78 2.24
CA HIS A 174 14.13 6.83 1.75
C HIS A 174 15.49 6.25 1.31
N GLY A 175 16.16 6.90 0.36
CA GLY A 175 17.47 6.47 -0.13
C GLY A 175 18.58 6.38 0.94
N ASN A 176 18.43 7.08 2.09
CA ASN A 176 19.36 6.97 3.21
C ASN A 176 19.21 5.68 4.05
N GLY A 177 18.22 4.83 3.74
CA GLY A 177 17.99 3.55 4.40
C GLY A 177 17.34 3.60 5.80
N ARG A 178 17.04 4.78 6.33
CA ARG A 178 16.44 5.02 7.65
C ARG A 178 15.04 5.60 7.54
N ASP A 179 14.89 6.72 6.84
CA ASP A 179 13.68 7.51 6.75
C ASP A 179 12.70 6.92 5.72
N TRP A 180 11.51 7.48 5.61
CA TRP A 180 10.46 6.97 4.73
C TRP A 180 9.78 8.09 3.96
N TRP A 181 9.27 7.75 2.79
CA TRP A 181 8.33 8.53 2.01
C TRP A 181 6.94 7.91 2.11
N VAL A 182 5.93 8.77 2.25
CA VAL A 182 4.51 8.38 2.19
C VAL A 182 3.84 9.24 1.13
N ILE A 183 3.05 8.61 0.26
CA ILE A 183 2.45 9.27 -0.91
C ILE A 183 0.96 8.94 -0.98
N HIS A 184 0.16 9.96 -1.29
CA HIS A 184 -1.23 9.83 -1.70
C HIS A 184 -1.58 10.88 -2.75
N GLU A 185 -2.73 10.71 -3.41
CA GLU A 185 -3.30 11.69 -4.33
C GLU A 185 -4.58 12.31 -3.76
N GLN A 186 -4.87 13.56 -4.14
CA GLN A 186 -6.11 14.21 -3.80
C GLN A 186 -7.27 13.65 -4.63
N TYR A 187 -8.42 13.48 -3.99
CA TYR A 187 -9.70 13.28 -4.67
C TYR A 187 -10.56 14.53 -4.60
N VAL A 188 -11.09 14.96 -5.75
CA VAL A 188 -12.02 16.10 -5.84
C VAL A 188 -13.39 15.59 -6.24
N PRO A 189 -14.38 15.51 -5.31
CA PRO A 189 -15.72 15.04 -5.63
C PRO A 189 -16.36 15.85 -6.76
N GLY A 190 -16.72 15.18 -7.87
CA GLY A 190 -17.30 15.82 -9.05
C GLY A 190 -16.33 16.67 -9.89
N GLY A 191 -15.05 16.66 -9.55
CA GLY A 191 -13.99 17.39 -10.26
C GLY A 191 -12.83 16.48 -10.67
N TYR A 192 -11.72 17.10 -10.98
CA TYR A 192 -10.47 16.44 -11.39
C TYR A 192 -9.31 16.94 -10.53
N SER A 193 -8.33 16.08 -10.28
CA SER A 193 -7.07 16.46 -9.63
C SER A 193 -5.90 15.71 -10.24
N ASP A 194 -4.73 16.36 -10.27
CA ASP A 194 -3.41 15.79 -10.54
C ASP A 194 -2.46 16.07 -9.36
N GLU A 195 -3.03 16.46 -8.21
CA GLU A 195 -2.25 16.80 -7.03
C GLU A 195 -1.78 15.55 -6.30
N VAL A 196 -0.46 15.39 -6.22
CA VAL A 196 0.23 14.34 -5.49
C VAL A 196 0.89 14.94 -4.25
N TYR A 197 0.61 14.34 -3.10
CA TYR A 197 1.13 14.72 -1.79
C TYR A 197 2.18 13.73 -1.34
N VAL A 198 3.38 14.22 -1.04
CA VAL A 198 4.52 13.44 -0.58
C VAL A 198 4.93 13.92 0.80
N TYR A 199 5.11 12.99 1.74
CA TYR A 199 5.52 13.27 3.10
C TYR A 199 6.85 12.57 3.40
N LEU A 200 7.77 13.30 4.00
CA LEU A 200 8.97 12.74 4.60
C LEU A 200 8.67 12.37 6.05
N VAL A 201 9.01 11.14 6.42
CA VAL A 201 8.98 10.66 7.80
C VAL A 201 10.43 10.44 8.22
N ASP A 202 10.92 11.27 9.12
CA ASP A 202 12.29 11.24 9.64
C ASP A 202 12.30 11.28 11.18
N PRO A 203 13.47 11.28 11.87
CA PRO A 203 13.52 11.35 13.33
C PRO A 203 12.90 12.61 13.95
N SER A 204 12.69 13.68 13.17
CA SER A 204 12.03 14.91 13.64
C SER A 204 10.49 14.84 13.52
N GLY A 205 9.96 13.82 12.83
CA GLY A 205 8.54 13.59 12.64
C GLY A 205 8.13 13.50 11.18
N ILE A 206 6.93 14.04 10.88
CA ILE A 206 6.31 14.00 9.55
C ILE A 206 6.32 15.42 8.97
N SER A 207 6.86 15.57 7.77
CA SER A 207 6.86 16.84 7.04
C SER A 207 6.34 16.67 5.62
N GLN A 208 5.47 17.57 5.20
CA GLN A 208 4.94 17.58 3.84
C GLN A 208 5.91 18.28 2.89
N MET A 209 6.16 17.63 1.75
CA MET A 209 6.87 18.24 0.63
C MET A 209 5.95 19.18 -0.15
N PRO A 210 6.49 20.07 -1.00
CA PRO A 210 5.66 20.85 -1.91
C PRO A 210 4.77 19.96 -2.76
N VAL A 211 3.49 20.31 -2.87
CA VAL A 211 2.50 19.59 -3.69
C VAL A 211 2.98 19.53 -5.15
N LYS A 212 2.80 18.37 -5.77
CA LYS A 212 3.14 18.14 -7.16
C LYS A 212 1.87 18.04 -8.00
N HIS A 213 1.85 18.77 -9.10
CA HIS A 213 0.89 18.60 -10.18
C HIS A 213 1.56 17.74 -11.25
N ILE A 214 1.24 16.45 -11.29
CA ILE A 214 1.93 15.50 -12.17
C ILE A 214 1.02 14.34 -12.55
N GLY A 215 1.22 13.84 -13.77
CA GLY A 215 0.39 12.78 -14.32
C GLY A 215 -0.89 13.31 -14.95
N ARG A 216 -1.85 12.42 -15.13
CA ARG A 216 -3.13 12.81 -15.68
C ARG A 216 -4.07 13.38 -14.61
N LEU A 217 -5.00 14.20 -15.03
CA LEU A 217 -6.14 14.61 -14.21
C LEU A 217 -7.04 13.41 -13.91
N SER A 218 -7.10 13.00 -12.64
CA SER A 218 -7.93 11.88 -12.17
C SER A 218 -9.24 12.39 -11.57
N GLN A 219 -10.31 11.62 -11.77
CA GLN A 219 -11.65 11.86 -11.21
C GLN A 219 -12.08 10.73 -10.28
N THR A 220 -11.23 9.72 -10.10
CA THR A 220 -11.59 8.55 -9.29
C THR A 220 -11.24 8.74 -7.82
N ASN A 221 -12.04 8.14 -6.95
CA ASN A 221 -11.70 7.92 -5.55
C ASN A 221 -11.02 6.56 -5.31
N THR A 222 -10.98 5.70 -6.32
CA THR A 222 -10.44 4.35 -6.24
C THR A 222 -9.18 4.26 -7.08
N LEU A 223 -8.05 4.31 -6.41
CA LEU A 223 -6.72 4.29 -6.99
C LEU A 223 -5.84 3.30 -6.23
N ARG A 224 -4.87 2.72 -6.90
CA ARG A 224 -3.81 1.91 -6.28
C ARG A 224 -2.47 2.49 -6.63
N LEU A 225 -1.65 2.71 -5.62
CA LEU A 225 -0.27 3.13 -5.78
C LEU A 225 0.66 1.98 -5.36
N LYS A 226 1.64 1.67 -6.19
CA LYS A 226 2.64 0.65 -5.86
C LYS A 226 4.03 1.12 -6.26
N PHE A 227 4.95 1.08 -5.31
CA PHE A 227 6.37 1.26 -5.61
C PHE A 227 6.99 -0.01 -6.18
N SER A 228 7.93 0.15 -7.07
CA SER A 228 8.78 -0.96 -7.51
C SER A 228 9.67 -1.48 -6.36
N PRO A 229 10.20 -2.70 -6.44
CA PRO A 229 11.08 -3.28 -5.42
C PRO A 229 12.28 -2.39 -5.05
N SER A 230 12.89 -1.71 -6.03
CA SER A 230 13.95 -0.71 -5.77
C SER A 230 13.44 0.58 -5.14
N GLY A 231 12.13 0.84 -5.23
CA GLY A 231 11.48 2.08 -4.84
C GLY A 231 11.76 3.26 -5.77
N THR A 232 12.34 3.02 -6.95
CA THR A 232 12.69 4.08 -7.92
C THR A 232 11.61 4.35 -8.96
N LYS A 233 10.54 3.56 -8.94
CA LYS A 233 9.36 3.74 -9.79
C LYS A 233 8.10 3.67 -8.95
N LEU A 234 7.07 4.39 -9.37
CA LEU A 234 5.72 4.34 -8.82
C LEU A 234 4.75 4.05 -9.95
N ILE A 235 3.87 3.08 -9.77
CA ILE A 235 2.74 2.83 -10.67
C ILE A 235 1.45 3.29 -10.00
N SER A 236 0.64 4.04 -10.75
CA SER A 236 -0.71 4.44 -10.40
C SER A 236 -1.69 3.64 -11.25
N THR A 237 -2.56 2.89 -10.60
CA THR A 237 -3.61 2.07 -11.21
C THR A 237 -4.97 2.64 -10.83
N ASP A 238 -5.62 3.27 -11.78
CA ASP A 238 -6.91 3.91 -11.60
C ASP A 238 -8.04 2.98 -12.03
N SER A 239 -9.06 2.84 -11.19
CA SER A 239 -10.24 2.02 -11.49
C SER A 239 -10.97 2.45 -12.77
N ASN A 240 -10.84 3.71 -13.19
CA ASN A 240 -11.32 4.20 -14.49
C ASN A 240 -10.44 3.75 -15.67
N GLN A 241 -9.65 2.68 -15.47
CA GLN A 241 -8.90 1.98 -16.50
C GLN A 241 -7.69 2.75 -17.04
N TYR A 242 -6.99 3.47 -16.17
CA TYR A 242 -5.70 4.08 -16.49
C TYR A 242 -4.58 3.44 -15.69
N LEU A 243 -3.45 3.27 -16.35
CA LEU A 243 -2.22 2.75 -15.79
C LEU A 243 -1.09 3.71 -16.15
N GLU A 244 -0.51 4.35 -15.15
CA GLU A 244 0.49 5.38 -15.32
C GLU A 244 1.73 5.12 -14.46
N LEU A 245 2.92 5.21 -15.06
CA LEU A 245 4.21 4.93 -14.45
C LEU A 245 5.00 6.22 -14.28
N PHE A 246 5.61 6.38 -13.10
CA PHE A 246 6.47 7.52 -12.74
C PHE A 246 7.85 7.03 -12.34
N ASP A 247 8.86 7.87 -12.55
CA ASP A 247 10.14 7.73 -11.88
C ASP A 247 10.07 8.43 -10.51
N PHE A 248 10.69 7.83 -9.49
CA PHE A 248 10.73 8.36 -8.15
C PHE A 248 12.16 8.43 -7.61
N ASP A 249 12.57 9.63 -7.21
CA ASP A 249 13.86 9.83 -6.56
C ASP A 249 13.72 9.65 -5.05
N ARG A 250 14.23 8.53 -4.53
CA ARG A 250 14.18 8.18 -3.11
C ARG A 250 14.98 9.10 -2.19
N TYR A 251 15.91 9.92 -2.73
CA TYR A 251 16.67 10.88 -1.92
C TYR A 251 15.96 12.21 -1.76
N THR A 252 15.19 12.62 -2.75
CA THR A 252 14.52 13.91 -2.78
C THR A 252 13.00 13.85 -2.65
N GLY A 253 12.40 12.65 -2.79
CA GLY A 253 10.94 12.47 -2.84
C GLY A 253 10.29 13.01 -4.11
N LEU A 254 11.10 13.24 -5.17
CA LEU A 254 10.61 13.82 -6.41
C LEU A 254 10.02 12.75 -7.34
N LEU A 255 8.74 12.93 -7.69
CA LEU A 255 8.09 12.26 -8.81
C LEU A 255 8.41 12.99 -10.11
N SER A 256 8.68 12.25 -11.18
CA SER A 256 9.00 12.77 -12.49
C SER A 256 8.65 11.79 -13.60
N ASN A 257 8.77 12.24 -14.86
CA ASN A 257 8.67 11.42 -16.06
C ASN A 257 7.38 10.56 -16.10
N PRO A 258 6.18 11.18 -16.06
CA PRO A 258 4.93 10.44 -16.17
C PRO A 258 4.86 9.75 -17.52
N ARG A 259 4.61 8.44 -17.50
CA ARG A 259 4.51 7.60 -18.70
C ARG A 259 3.20 6.86 -18.67
N PHE A 260 2.42 7.07 -19.69
CA PHE A 260 1.21 6.32 -19.91
C PHE A 260 1.56 4.87 -20.32
N VAL A 261 1.08 3.89 -19.56
CA VAL A 261 1.32 2.47 -19.82
C VAL A 261 0.15 1.88 -20.59
N HIS A 262 -1.07 2.09 -20.09
CA HIS A 262 -2.25 1.52 -20.74
C HIS A 262 -3.51 2.27 -20.33
N GLN A 263 -4.42 2.39 -21.31
CA GLN A 263 -5.81 2.76 -21.10
C GLN A 263 -6.68 1.76 -21.85
N ARG A 264 -7.61 1.16 -21.15
CA ARG A 264 -8.60 0.36 -21.83
C ARG A 264 -9.52 1.27 -22.63
N GLN A 265 -9.67 1.01 -23.90
CA GLN A 265 -10.73 1.63 -24.71
C GLN A 265 -12.06 1.06 -24.21
N VAL A 266 -12.97 1.96 -23.81
CA VAL A 266 -14.31 1.61 -23.33
C VAL A 266 -15.02 0.80 -24.39
N THR A 267 -14.98 -0.51 -24.25
CA THR A 267 -15.91 -1.40 -24.91
C THR A 267 -17.10 -1.62 -23.97
N THR A 268 -18.20 -2.14 -24.46
CA THR A 268 -19.51 -2.26 -23.81
C THR A 268 -19.56 -2.97 -22.45
N LEU A 269 -18.43 -3.34 -21.84
CA LEU A 269 -18.34 -4.04 -20.56
C LEU A 269 -17.75 -3.12 -19.50
N ASN A 270 -18.39 -3.08 -18.33
CA ASN A 270 -17.93 -2.35 -17.15
C ASN A 270 -16.70 -3.06 -16.54
N GLY A 271 -15.50 -2.85 -17.11
CA GLY A 271 -14.27 -3.39 -16.58
C GLY A 271 -13.55 -2.40 -15.67
N LEU A 272 -12.86 -2.90 -14.66
CA LEU A 272 -12.03 -2.12 -13.75
C LEU A 272 -10.59 -2.63 -13.81
N PHE A 273 -9.63 -1.72 -13.75
CA PHE A 273 -8.27 -2.06 -13.33
C PHE A 273 -8.26 -2.18 -11.81
N TRP A 274 -7.78 -3.31 -11.32
CA TRP A 274 -7.93 -3.62 -9.90
C TRP A 274 -6.66 -3.39 -9.10
N SER A 275 -5.55 -3.96 -9.57
CA SER A 275 -4.26 -3.82 -8.89
C SER A 275 -3.13 -4.10 -9.87
N SER A 276 -1.97 -3.54 -9.60
CA SER A 276 -0.75 -3.80 -10.37
C SER A 276 0.42 -4.17 -9.45
N GLU A 277 1.36 -4.95 -9.97
CA GLU A 277 2.56 -5.39 -9.27
C GLU A 277 3.74 -5.46 -10.23
N PHE A 278 4.94 -5.08 -9.76
CA PHE A 278 6.18 -5.25 -10.50
C PHE A 278 6.73 -6.68 -10.35
N SER A 279 7.44 -7.16 -11.36
CA SER A 279 8.32 -8.31 -11.18
C SER A 279 9.48 -7.96 -10.22
N PRO A 280 10.08 -8.96 -9.53
CA PRO A 280 11.19 -8.71 -8.61
C PRO A 280 12.40 -8.02 -9.26
N ASP A 281 12.63 -8.24 -10.56
CA ASP A 281 13.69 -7.63 -11.36
C ASP A 281 13.27 -6.32 -12.04
N GLU A 282 12.03 -5.88 -11.81
CA GLU A 282 11.42 -4.66 -12.38
C GLU A 282 11.40 -4.59 -13.90
N THR A 283 11.52 -5.72 -14.59
CA THR A 283 11.45 -5.79 -16.06
C THR A 283 10.02 -5.95 -16.55
N LYS A 284 9.11 -6.42 -15.69
CA LYS A 284 7.71 -6.66 -16.02
C LYS A 284 6.78 -5.93 -15.05
N LEU A 285 5.60 -5.59 -15.55
CA LEU A 285 4.48 -5.10 -14.76
C LEU A 285 3.28 -6.01 -15.01
N TYR A 286 2.64 -6.43 -13.95
CA TYR A 286 1.41 -7.22 -13.98
C TYR A 286 0.22 -6.36 -13.60
N LEU A 287 -0.89 -6.54 -14.27
CA LEU A 287 -2.15 -5.84 -14.03
C LEU A 287 -3.27 -6.86 -13.89
N SER A 288 -4.00 -6.83 -12.79
CA SER A 288 -5.25 -7.56 -12.64
C SER A 288 -6.44 -6.68 -13.06
N THR A 289 -7.36 -7.27 -13.81
CA THR A 289 -8.59 -6.60 -14.24
C THR A 289 -9.81 -7.42 -13.87
N VAL A 290 -10.93 -6.76 -13.67
CA VAL A 290 -12.23 -7.40 -13.49
C VAL A 290 -13.23 -6.76 -14.45
N GLU A 291 -13.92 -7.58 -15.22
CA GLU A 291 -15.00 -7.16 -16.13
C GLU A 291 -16.32 -7.74 -15.64
N TYR A 292 -17.30 -6.88 -15.47
CA TYR A 292 -18.64 -7.27 -15.07
C TYR A 292 -19.53 -7.38 -16.33
N GLY A 293 -19.87 -8.60 -16.71
CA GLY A 293 -20.91 -8.89 -17.73
C GLY A 293 -22.29 -9.04 -17.10
N ASN A 294 -23.31 -9.20 -17.93
CA ASN A 294 -24.70 -9.34 -17.46
C ASN A 294 -24.93 -10.63 -16.65
N ASN A 295 -24.16 -11.69 -16.89
CA ASN A 295 -24.26 -12.97 -16.19
C ASN A 295 -22.91 -13.55 -15.75
N ASP A 296 -21.82 -12.96 -16.21
CA ASP A 296 -20.47 -13.46 -16.01
C ASP A 296 -19.54 -12.33 -15.60
N SER A 297 -18.55 -12.61 -14.76
CA SER A 297 -17.41 -11.71 -14.59
C SER A 297 -16.17 -12.37 -15.16
N ILE A 298 -15.39 -11.59 -15.90
CA ILE A 298 -14.12 -12.02 -16.47
C ILE A 298 -13.02 -11.30 -15.71
N SER A 299 -12.08 -12.06 -15.15
CA SER A 299 -10.86 -11.51 -14.56
C SER A 299 -9.69 -11.89 -15.43
N CYS A 300 -8.85 -10.91 -15.74
CA CYS A 300 -7.64 -11.13 -16.54
C CYS A 300 -6.40 -10.77 -15.73
N LEU A 301 -5.32 -11.48 -15.97
CA LEU A 301 -3.98 -11.07 -15.59
C LEU A 301 -3.21 -10.70 -16.85
N ILE A 302 -2.80 -9.45 -16.92
CA ILE A 302 -2.10 -8.84 -18.06
C ILE A 302 -0.66 -8.56 -17.65
N GLN A 303 0.28 -8.79 -18.56
CA GLN A 303 1.69 -8.46 -18.40
C GLN A 303 2.11 -7.39 -19.39
N PHE A 304 2.98 -6.48 -18.94
CA PHE A 304 3.69 -5.51 -19.79
C PHE A 304 5.20 -5.70 -19.64
N ASP A 305 5.93 -5.48 -20.72
CA ASP A 305 7.40 -5.43 -20.72
C ASP A 305 7.86 -3.99 -20.53
N LEU A 306 8.42 -3.68 -19.35
CA LEU A 306 8.90 -2.33 -19.02
C LEU A 306 10.18 -1.92 -19.75
N LEU A 307 10.84 -2.90 -20.41
CA LEU A 307 12.03 -2.66 -21.24
C LEU A 307 11.68 -2.47 -22.72
N ALA A 308 10.43 -2.71 -23.11
CA ALA A 308 9.99 -2.53 -24.49
C ALA A 308 10.03 -1.05 -24.90
N PRO A 309 10.42 -0.73 -26.14
CA PRO A 309 10.35 0.64 -26.67
C PRO A 309 8.94 1.25 -26.60
N ASP A 310 7.94 0.41 -26.74
CA ASP A 310 6.52 0.73 -26.54
C ASP A 310 5.95 -0.25 -25.52
N ILE A 311 5.81 0.23 -24.28
CA ILE A 311 5.32 -0.59 -23.17
C ILE A 311 3.87 -1.03 -23.43
N GLN A 312 3.03 -0.14 -23.98
CA GLN A 312 1.64 -0.47 -24.27
C GLN A 312 1.51 -1.56 -25.31
N ALA A 313 2.33 -1.52 -26.35
CA ALA A 313 2.33 -2.54 -27.42
C ALA A 313 2.84 -3.90 -26.94
N SER A 314 3.55 -3.95 -25.81
CA SER A 314 4.06 -5.20 -25.22
C SER A 314 3.02 -5.96 -24.38
N MET A 315 1.79 -5.46 -24.33
CA MET A 315 0.70 -6.04 -23.54
C MET A 315 0.46 -7.49 -23.94
N ASP A 316 0.47 -8.40 -22.97
CA ASP A 316 0.12 -9.81 -23.13
C ASP A 316 -0.84 -10.25 -22.03
N THR A 317 -1.90 -10.97 -22.42
CA THR A 317 -2.85 -11.52 -21.47
C THR A 317 -2.43 -12.94 -21.09
N ILE A 318 -1.80 -13.07 -19.93
CA ILE A 318 -1.21 -14.35 -19.49
C ILE A 318 -2.21 -15.28 -18.82
N TYR A 319 -3.35 -14.75 -18.37
CA TYR A 319 -4.40 -15.55 -17.76
C TYR A 319 -5.77 -14.89 -17.87
N ASN A 320 -6.79 -15.70 -18.20
CA ASN A 320 -8.20 -15.32 -18.19
C ASN A 320 -8.99 -16.26 -17.29
N PHE A 321 -9.76 -15.72 -16.36
CA PHE A 321 -10.68 -16.45 -15.52
C PHE A 321 -12.12 -15.96 -15.76
N ILE A 322 -13.01 -16.88 -16.09
CA ILE A 322 -14.44 -16.60 -16.25
C ILE A 322 -15.15 -17.13 -15.02
N CYS A 323 -15.68 -16.24 -14.19
CA CYS A 323 -16.57 -16.62 -13.12
C CYS A 323 -18.02 -16.55 -13.62
N LEU A 324 -18.64 -17.70 -13.79
CA LEU A 324 -20.07 -17.80 -14.05
C LEU A 324 -20.79 -17.44 -12.74
N MET A 325 -21.41 -16.27 -12.69
CA MET A 325 -22.25 -15.91 -11.54
C MET A 325 -23.53 -16.77 -11.57
N LYS A 326 -23.43 -18.04 -11.22
CA LYS A 326 -24.59 -18.77 -10.72
C LYS A 326 -24.96 -18.15 -9.38
N ARG A 327 -26.24 -17.88 -9.16
CA ARG A 327 -26.82 -17.27 -7.96
C ARG A 327 -26.65 -18.15 -6.69
N GLU A 328 -25.59 -18.89 -6.58
CA GLU A 328 -25.24 -19.74 -5.44
C GLU A 328 -23.72 -19.69 -5.24
N CYS A 329 -23.26 -18.64 -4.58
CA CYS A 329 -21.96 -18.60 -3.89
C CYS A 329 -22.17 -17.89 -2.55
#